data_1d1fded2a370800efd77ebccadae39b8
#
_entry.id   1d1fded2a370800efd77ebccadae39b8
#
_cell.length_a   1.000
_cell.length_b   1.000
_cell.length_c   1.000
_cell.angle_alpha   90.00
_cell.angle_beta   90.00
_cell.angle_gamma   90.00
#
_symmetry.space_group_name_H-M   'P 1'
#
loop_
_entity.id
_entity.type
_entity.pdbx_description
1 polymer ?
#
loop_
_entity_poly.entity_id
_entity_poly.type
_entity_poly.pdbx_seq_one_letter_code
_entity_poly.pdbx_strand_id
1 'polypeptide(L)'
;MTTMATASGGAAGRPGPGPGDWMALHVFYAGNPAPLLLQCVAPLVRDLRCRGLIYQYFFIRYWMEGPHTRLRLRPARPQDAAEVRRLAEAAIEDYLRRRPAVYSVDSDMTADLYRQMFVAEYGEREWQARYGDDGKMPVRENNTYAYIDYEREYDRYGGPAGLDIAEWHFEQSSDMVLRLLETTNVHVRTVMFGISAQLTLAMCFTFLGDGEQVADFLEGYGSFWEMSYMQADENRHDMYDKVYAELAGSLAARTAEIRSALTAGRASELTGFAREWAEHCRDLRDRVVAAVAGRQLIFQVFEDRTAGGGVQPDAERERRPAADPALTLRILLSSYVHMTNNRLGVNIHDEVYLAYLLKRAVLDDMAGESSTR
;
A
#
# COMPACT_ATOMS: atom_id res chain seq x y z
N MET A 1 40.31 39.64 -43.17
CA MET A 1 38.89 39.28 -43.24
C MET A 1 38.58 38.38 -42.07
N THR A 2 38.00 38.96 -41.04
CA THR A 2 37.77 38.34 -39.73
C THR A 2 36.29 38.00 -39.63
N THR A 3 35.96 36.72 -39.48
CA THR A 3 34.58 36.27 -39.32
C THR A 3 34.30 36.09 -37.83
N MET A 4 33.39 36.88 -37.29
CA MET A 4 32.90 36.78 -35.93
C MET A 4 31.95 35.56 -35.80
N ALA A 5 32.21 34.70 -34.82
CA ALA A 5 31.29 33.69 -34.36
C ALA A 5 30.39 34.28 -33.27
N THR A 6 29.10 34.32 -33.54
CA THR A 6 28.06 34.69 -32.56
C THR A 6 27.76 33.49 -31.67
N ALA A 7 28.09 33.60 -30.38
CA ALA A 7 27.67 32.68 -29.36
C ALA A 7 26.20 32.98 -29.01
N SER A 8 25.28 32.04 -29.33
CA SER A 8 23.91 32.04 -28.84
C SER A 8 23.92 31.48 -27.42
N GLY A 9 23.82 32.32 -26.42
CA GLY A 9 23.56 31.93 -25.04
C GLY A 9 22.13 31.39 -24.90
N GLY A 10 22.01 30.08 -24.79
CA GLY A 10 20.76 29.45 -24.40
C GLY A 10 20.38 29.86 -22.98
N ALA A 11 19.31 30.65 -22.85
CA ALA A 11 18.71 30.95 -21.56
C ALA A 11 18.21 29.64 -20.97
N ALA A 12 18.90 29.15 -19.93
CA ALA A 12 18.38 28.09 -19.08
C ALA A 12 17.04 28.59 -18.47
N GLY A 13 15.94 28.03 -18.95
CA GLY A 13 14.61 28.36 -18.43
C GLY A 13 14.60 28.11 -16.91
N ARG A 14 14.14 29.10 -16.16
CA ARG A 14 13.87 28.92 -14.72
C ARG A 14 12.95 27.70 -14.57
N PRO A 15 13.26 26.77 -13.67
CA PRO A 15 12.33 25.66 -13.37
C PRO A 15 10.99 26.31 -13.01
N GLY A 16 9.92 25.86 -13.66
CA GLY A 16 8.56 26.31 -13.33
C GLY A 16 8.24 26.01 -11.85
N PRO A 17 7.24 26.66 -11.26
CA PRO A 17 6.83 26.37 -9.88
C PRO A 17 6.59 24.86 -9.75
N GLY A 18 7.13 24.26 -8.68
CA GLY A 18 6.97 22.84 -8.37
C GLY A 18 5.50 22.46 -8.13
N PRO A 19 5.20 21.17 -7.93
CA PRO A 19 3.85 20.72 -7.65
C PRO A 19 3.30 21.38 -6.38
N GLY A 20 1.96 21.54 -6.33
CA GLY A 20 1.25 22.01 -5.14
C GLY A 20 1.32 21.01 -3.98
N ASP A 21 0.79 21.43 -2.84
CA ASP A 21 0.64 20.57 -1.68
C ASP A 21 -0.45 19.50 -1.89
N TRP A 22 -0.33 18.38 -1.15
CA TRP A 22 -1.33 17.34 -1.17
C TRP A 22 -2.68 17.82 -0.64
N MET A 23 -3.73 17.53 -1.36
CA MET A 23 -5.11 17.68 -0.96
C MET A 23 -5.63 16.30 -0.56
N ALA A 24 -5.98 16.10 0.70
CA ALA A 24 -6.46 14.82 1.21
C ALA A 24 -7.96 14.88 1.47
N LEU A 25 -8.71 14.16 0.66
CA LEU A 25 -10.17 14.12 0.67
C LEU A 25 -10.63 12.75 1.18
N HIS A 26 -11.32 12.73 2.30
CA HIS A 26 -11.86 11.52 2.92
C HIS A 26 -13.34 11.42 2.58
N VAL A 27 -13.71 10.38 1.81
CA VAL A 27 -15.11 10.13 1.39
C VAL A 27 -15.69 9.03 2.27
N PHE A 28 -16.54 9.42 3.22
CA PHE A 28 -17.22 8.51 4.15
C PHE A 28 -18.39 7.84 3.45
N TYR A 29 -18.20 6.56 3.14
CA TYR A 29 -19.12 5.78 2.34
C TYR A 29 -19.14 4.33 2.84
N ALA A 30 -20.20 3.95 3.54
CA ALA A 30 -20.36 2.64 4.16
C ALA A 30 -20.78 1.52 3.19
N GLY A 31 -20.86 1.81 1.90
CA GLY A 31 -21.11 0.83 0.84
C GLY A 31 -19.84 0.19 0.30
N ASN A 32 -19.99 -0.69 -0.68
CA ASN A 32 -18.84 -1.22 -1.42
C ASN A 32 -18.10 -0.07 -2.13
N PRO A 33 -16.81 0.15 -1.85
CA PRO A 33 -16.06 1.25 -2.45
C PRO A 33 -15.71 1.04 -3.93
N ALA A 34 -15.82 -0.17 -4.49
CA ALA A 34 -15.48 -0.40 -5.90
C ALA A 34 -16.30 0.45 -6.88
N PRO A 35 -17.63 0.62 -6.75
CA PRO A 35 -18.39 1.56 -7.58
C PRO A 35 -17.96 3.02 -7.41
N LEU A 36 -17.60 3.47 -6.18
CA LEU A 36 -17.06 4.81 -5.95
C LEU A 36 -15.74 5.00 -6.71
N LEU A 37 -14.84 4.01 -6.63
CA LEU A 37 -13.57 4.05 -7.34
C LEU A 37 -13.74 4.07 -8.85
N LEU A 38 -14.62 3.23 -9.41
CA LEU A 38 -14.83 3.10 -10.86
C LEU A 38 -15.64 4.25 -11.48
N GLN A 39 -16.64 4.75 -10.77
CA GLN A 39 -17.61 5.69 -11.35
C GLN A 39 -17.41 7.14 -10.91
N CYS A 40 -16.56 7.37 -9.92
CA CYS A 40 -16.20 8.70 -9.45
C CYS A 40 -14.70 8.93 -9.54
N VAL A 41 -13.87 8.15 -8.81
CA VAL A 41 -12.43 8.42 -8.69
C VAL A 41 -11.71 8.24 -10.04
N ALA A 42 -11.90 7.12 -10.73
CA ALA A 42 -11.21 6.85 -12.00
C ALA A 42 -11.53 7.88 -13.09
N PRO A 43 -12.79 8.26 -13.35
CA PRO A 43 -13.10 9.33 -14.30
C PRO A 43 -12.54 10.69 -13.89
N LEU A 44 -12.64 11.06 -12.59
CA LEU A 44 -12.08 12.31 -12.07
C LEU A 44 -10.58 12.39 -12.31
N VAL A 45 -9.84 11.38 -11.89
CA VAL A 45 -8.37 11.35 -12.05
C VAL A 45 -7.97 11.42 -13.53
N ARG A 46 -8.71 10.71 -14.39
CA ARG A 46 -8.49 10.72 -15.83
C ARG A 46 -8.68 12.13 -16.42
N ASP A 47 -9.75 12.82 -16.03
CA ASP A 47 -10.02 14.20 -16.47
C ASP A 47 -8.93 15.17 -15.96
N LEU A 48 -8.59 15.09 -14.66
CA LEU A 48 -7.55 15.94 -14.06
C LEU A 48 -6.18 15.75 -14.72
N ARG A 49 -5.81 14.50 -15.04
CA ARG A 49 -4.57 14.18 -15.78
C ARG A 49 -4.62 14.69 -17.22
N CYS A 50 -5.71 14.50 -17.95
CA CYS A 50 -5.88 14.99 -19.32
C CYS A 50 -5.77 16.51 -19.42
N ARG A 51 -6.21 17.23 -18.38
CA ARG A 51 -6.08 18.68 -18.29
C ARG A 51 -4.72 19.16 -17.75
N GLY A 52 -3.87 18.25 -17.31
CA GLY A 52 -2.59 18.59 -16.68
C GLY A 52 -2.73 19.33 -15.34
N LEU A 53 -3.84 19.09 -14.61
CA LEU A 53 -4.15 19.78 -13.35
C LEU A 53 -3.56 19.08 -12.12
N ILE A 54 -3.24 17.78 -12.20
CA ILE A 54 -2.59 17.03 -11.10
C ILE A 54 -1.23 16.52 -11.54
N TYR A 55 -0.29 16.57 -10.59
CA TYR A 55 1.02 15.96 -10.69
C TYR A 55 0.99 14.48 -10.31
N GLN A 56 0.22 14.14 -9.25
CA GLN A 56 0.18 12.81 -8.67
C GLN A 56 -1.14 12.60 -7.94
N TYR A 57 -1.54 11.34 -7.79
CA TYR A 57 -2.67 10.97 -6.95
C TYR A 57 -2.47 9.56 -6.39
N PHE A 58 -3.20 9.23 -5.34
CA PHE A 58 -3.43 7.86 -4.90
C PHE A 58 -4.65 7.79 -3.99
N PHE A 59 -5.14 6.57 -3.75
CA PHE A 59 -6.19 6.33 -2.77
C PHE A 59 -5.80 5.18 -1.84
N ILE A 60 -6.43 5.17 -0.65
CA ILE A 60 -6.41 4.05 0.28
C ILE A 60 -7.81 3.85 0.84
N ARG A 61 -8.13 2.64 1.26
CA ARG A 61 -9.35 2.32 2.01
C ARG A 61 -9.01 2.40 3.49
N TYR A 62 -9.89 3.01 4.28
CA TYR A 62 -9.60 3.18 5.69
C TYR A 62 -10.86 3.05 6.53
N TRP A 63 -10.68 2.80 7.81
CA TRP A 63 -11.74 2.41 8.74
C TRP A 63 -11.98 3.41 9.87
N MET A 64 -10.98 4.20 10.26
CA MET A 64 -11.05 5.12 11.41
C MET A 64 -12.16 6.14 11.22
N GLU A 65 -12.97 6.33 12.26
CA GLU A 65 -14.17 7.18 12.24
C GLU A 65 -15.24 6.73 11.22
N GLY A 66 -15.23 5.46 10.83
CA GLY A 66 -16.13 4.85 9.85
C GLY A 66 -15.45 4.50 8.53
N PRO A 67 -16.04 3.57 7.74
CA PRO A 67 -15.44 3.15 6.47
C PRO A 67 -15.40 4.32 5.48
N HIS A 68 -14.22 4.59 4.95
CA HIS A 68 -14.03 5.65 3.97
C HIS A 68 -12.89 5.39 2.99
N THR A 69 -12.92 6.10 1.89
CA THR A 69 -11.81 6.17 0.93
C THR A 69 -11.08 7.49 1.11
N ARG A 70 -9.79 7.42 1.37
CA ARG A 70 -8.89 8.58 1.38
C ARG A 70 -8.35 8.78 -0.02
N LEU A 71 -8.86 9.78 -0.72
CA LEU A 71 -8.36 10.20 -2.02
C LEU A 71 -7.37 11.36 -1.82
N ARG A 72 -6.16 11.20 -2.29
CA ARG A 72 -5.11 12.21 -2.24
C ARG A 72 -4.80 12.67 -3.64
N LEU A 73 -4.87 13.97 -3.84
CA LEU A 73 -4.63 14.64 -5.11
C LEU A 73 -3.53 15.68 -4.90
N ARG A 74 -2.49 15.65 -5.72
CA ARG A 74 -1.42 16.63 -5.70
C ARG A 74 -1.55 17.50 -6.94
N PRO A 75 -1.94 18.79 -6.83
CA PRO A 75 -2.02 19.68 -7.96
C PRO A 75 -0.70 19.79 -8.71
N ALA A 76 -0.75 19.93 -10.03
CA ALA A 76 0.44 20.11 -10.86
C ALA A 76 1.18 21.39 -10.50
N ARG A 77 0.45 22.43 -10.12
CA ARG A 77 0.98 23.73 -9.67
C ARG A 77 0.10 24.26 -8.53
N PRO A 78 0.62 25.08 -7.62
CA PRO A 78 -0.16 25.64 -6.51
C PRO A 78 -1.45 26.35 -6.94
N GLN A 79 -1.42 27.07 -8.08
CA GLN A 79 -2.59 27.77 -8.60
C GLN A 79 -3.69 26.85 -9.14
N ASP A 80 -3.40 25.59 -9.43
CA ASP A 80 -4.38 24.62 -9.92
C ASP A 80 -5.25 24.03 -8.77
N ALA A 81 -4.84 24.26 -7.51
CA ALA A 81 -5.47 23.66 -6.34
C ALA A 81 -6.98 23.97 -6.22
N ALA A 82 -7.38 25.23 -6.50
CA ALA A 82 -8.78 25.62 -6.43
C ALA A 82 -9.65 24.90 -7.47
N GLU A 83 -9.14 24.72 -8.69
CA GLU A 83 -9.86 24.02 -9.75
C GLU A 83 -9.90 22.51 -9.50
N VAL A 84 -8.79 21.91 -9.02
CA VAL A 84 -8.75 20.49 -8.61
C VAL A 84 -9.78 20.24 -7.51
N ARG A 85 -9.84 21.10 -6.48
CA ARG A 85 -10.83 21.03 -5.41
C ARG A 85 -12.24 21.07 -5.95
N ARG A 86 -12.57 22.07 -6.75
CA ARG A 86 -13.90 22.25 -7.33
C ARG A 86 -14.36 21.04 -8.13
N LEU A 87 -13.48 20.46 -8.96
CA LEU A 87 -13.78 19.28 -9.78
C LEU A 87 -13.95 18.02 -8.94
N ALA A 88 -13.10 17.85 -7.90
CA ALA A 88 -13.19 16.71 -6.99
C ALA A 88 -14.49 16.74 -6.17
N GLU A 89 -14.84 17.89 -5.59
CA GLU A 89 -16.08 18.08 -4.84
C GLU A 89 -17.32 17.81 -5.71
N ALA A 90 -17.37 18.40 -6.90
CA ALA A 90 -18.47 18.19 -7.84
C ALA A 90 -18.66 16.71 -8.22
N ALA A 91 -17.56 15.99 -8.48
CA ALA A 91 -17.62 14.58 -8.83
C ALA A 91 -18.10 13.70 -7.67
N ILE A 92 -17.62 13.98 -6.45
CA ILE A 92 -17.99 13.22 -5.25
C ILE A 92 -19.43 13.51 -4.84
N GLU A 93 -19.86 14.75 -4.80
CA GLU A 93 -21.24 15.13 -4.49
C GLU A 93 -22.23 14.51 -5.48
N ASP A 94 -21.92 14.56 -6.77
CA ASP A 94 -22.75 13.93 -7.78
C ASP A 94 -22.85 12.41 -7.59
N TYR A 95 -21.71 11.73 -7.27
CA TYR A 95 -21.72 10.31 -7.01
C TYR A 95 -22.54 9.97 -5.75
N LEU A 96 -22.30 10.63 -4.62
CA LEU A 96 -22.99 10.35 -3.37
C LEU A 96 -24.50 10.62 -3.49
N ARG A 97 -24.90 11.66 -4.24
CA ARG A 97 -26.32 11.94 -4.52
C ARG A 97 -26.99 10.87 -5.36
N ARG A 98 -26.29 10.32 -6.39
CA ARG A 98 -26.85 9.31 -7.30
C ARG A 98 -26.79 7.90 -6.72
N ARG A 99 -25.83 7.61 -5.85
CA ARG A 99 -25.57 6.27 -5.29
C ARG A 99 -25.24 6.34 -3.81
N PRO A 100 -26.16 6.85 -2.96
CA PRO A 100 -25.91 6.87 -1.53
C PRO A 100 -25.78 5.44 -0.99
N ALA A 101 -24.87 5.24 -0.03
CA ALA A 101 -24.84 4.01 0.75
C ALA A 101 -26.06 3.97 1.65
N VAL A 102 -26.79 2.86 1.60
CA VAL A 102 -28.08 2.69 2.32
C VAL A 102 -27.87 2.35 3.79
N TYR A 103 -26.70 1.72 4.10
CA TYR A 103 -26.38 1.31 5.46
C TYR A 103 -25.50 2.38 6.14
N SER A 104 -25.78 2.63 7.40
CA SER A 104 -24.89 3.38 8.30
C SER A 104 -24.17 2.41 9.22
N VAL A 105 -22.97 2.75 9.62
CA VAL A 105 -22.24 2.02 10.67
C VAL A 105 -22.80 2.50 12.01
N ASP A 106 -23.29 1.55 12.82
CA ASP A 106 -23.72 1.85 14.18
C ASP A 106 -22.47 1.95 15.08
N SER A 107 -22.28 3.12 15.67
CA SER A 107 -21.13 3.40 16.53
C SER A 107 -21.09 2.53 17.78
N ASP A 108 -22.25 2.15 18.32
CA ASP A 108 -22.33 1.32 19.53
C ASP A 108 -22.01 -0.14 19.23
N MET A 109 -22.49 -0.66 18.10
CA MET A 109 -22.20 -2.03 17.69
C MET A 109 -20.73 -2.24 17.27
N THR A 110 -20.03 -1.21 16.85
CA THR A 110 -18.64 -1.30 16.35
C THR A 110 -17.62 -0.74 17.33
N ALA A 111 -18.02 -0.20 18.48
CA ALA A 111 -17.14 0.49 19.41
C ALA A 111 -15.94 -0.36 19.87
N ASP A 112 -16.21 -1.61 20.30
CA ASP A 112 -15.15 -2.51 20.77
C ASP A 112 -14.18 -2.90 19.64
N LEU A 113 -14.70 -3.18 18.45
CA LEU A 113 -13.88 -3.49 17.28
C LEU A 113 -12.98 -2.30 16.91
N TYR A 114 -13.53 -1.11 16.85
CA TYR A 114 -12.76 0.09 16.52
C TYR A 114 -11.73 0.44 17.59
N ARG A 115 -12.05 0.22 18.87
CA ARG A 115 -11.07 0.36 19.94
C ARG A 115 -9.93 -0.63 19.80
N GLN A 116 -10.23 -1.91 19.58
CA GLN A 116 -9.19 -2.93 19.36
C GLN A 116 -8.29 -2.60 18.17
N MET A 117 -8.86 -2.22 17.03
CA MET A 117 -8.10 -1.84 15.84
C MET A 117 -7.24 -0.61 16.10
N PHE A 118 -7.79 0.41 16.77
CA PHE A 118 -7.04 1.63 17.09
C PHE A 118 -5.87 1.36 18.04
N VAL A 119 -6.13 0.61 19.11
CA VAL A 119 -5.08 0.27 20.10
C VAL A 119 -3.98 -0.58 19.47
N ALA A 120 -4.32 -1.49 18.56
CA ALA A 120 -3.35 -2.28 17.81
C ALA A 120 -2.46 -1.42 16.89
N GLU A 121 -3.01 -0.35 16.29
CA GLU A 121 -2.30 0.52 15.34
C GLU A 121 -1.53 1.67 16.04
N TYR A 122 -2.15 2.31 17.05
CA TYR A 122 -1.66 3.54 17.68
C TYR A 122 -1.28 3.39 19.16
N GLY A 123 -1.72 2.33 19.80
CA GLY A 123 -1.49 2.05 21.23
C GLY A 123 -2.55 2.66 22.16
N GLU A 124 -2.61 2.10 23.37
CA GLU A 124 -3.58 2.48 24.41
C GLU A 124 -3.43 3.95 24.85
N ARG A 125 -2.18 4.44 24.94
CA ARG A 125 -1.91 5.83 25.33
C ARG A 125 -2.51 6.83 24.37
N GLU A 126 -2.45 6.54 23.06
CA GLU A 126 -3.03 7.42 22.04
C GLU A 126 -4.55 7.35 22.03
N TRP A 127 -5.13 6.18 22.32
CA TRP A 127 -6.57 6.07 22.53
C TRP A 127 -7.06 6.96 23.67
N GLN A 128 -6.42 6.86 24.84
CA GLN A 128 -6.76 7.66 26.02
C GLN A 128 -6.60 9.16 25.75
N ALA A 129 -5.55 9.55 25.02
CA ALA A 129 -5.31 10.96 24.69
C ALA A 129 -6.41 11.53 23.75
N ARG A 130 -6.93 10.70 22.80
CA ARG A 130 -7.93 11.16 21.83
C ARG A 130 -9.38 11.02 22.33
N TYR A 131 -9.68 9.93 23.02
CA TYR A 131 -11.05 9.53 23.34
C TYR A 131 -11.34 9.37 24.84
N GLY A 132 -10.32 9.41 25.71
CA GLY A 132 -10.44 9.15 27.14
C GLY A 132 -10.59 7.66 27.49
N ASP A 133 -10.63 7.35 28.79
CA ASP A 133 -10.67 5.95 29.27
C ASP A 133 -11.96 5.22 28.84
N ASP A 134 -13.11 5.90 28.98
CA ASP A 134 -14.43 5.40 28.62
C ASP A 134 -14.93 5.97 27.27
N GLY A 135 -14.03 6.59 26.51
CA GLY A 135 -14.37 7.25 25.26
C GLY A 135 -14.73 6.27 24.15
N LYS A 136 -15.54 6.76 23.21
CA LYS A 136 -15.85 6.04 21.97
C LYS A 136 -15.32 6.83 20.78
N MET A 137 -14.79 6.11 19.79
CA MET A 137 -14.45 6.73 18.52
C MET A 137 -15.72 7.21 17.84
N PRO A 138 -15.84 8.50 17.48
CA PRO A 138 -16.99 8.99 16.74
C PRO A 138 -17.00 8.38 15.33
N VAL A 139 -18.16 7.96 14.86
CA VAL A 139 -18.37 7.57 13.47
C VAL A 139 -18.90 8.78 12.71
N ARG A 140 -18.24 9.12 11.62
CA ARG A 140 -18.66 10.23 10.76
C ARG A 140 -19.92 9.89 9.98
N GLU A 141 -20.66 10.93 9.64
CA GLU A 141 -21.88 10.81 8.85
C GLU A 141 -21.59 10.14 7.50
N ASN A 142 -22.39 9.12 7.18
CA ASN A 142 -22.29 8.39 5.93
C ASN A 142 -22.73 9.25 4.74
N ASN A 143 -22.20 8.99 3.55
CA ASN A 143 -22.45 9.78 2.35
C ASN A 143 -21.98 11.25 2.45
N THR A 144 -20.91 11.47 3.16
CA THR A 144 -20.27 12.77 3.32
C THR A 144 -18.81 12.72 2.91
N TYR A 145 -18.18 13.87 2.81
CA TYR A 145 -16.73 13.98 2.65
C TYR A 145 -16.15 15.10 3.50
N ALA A 146 -14.87 14.99 3.81
CA ALA A 146 -14.13 16.02 4.53
C ALA A 146 -12.69 16.10 4.03
N TYR A 147 -12.11 17.31 4.07
CA TYR A 147 -10.67 17.47 3.93
C TYR A 147 -10.04 17.27 5.30
N ILE A 148 -9.11 16.34 5.38
CA ILE A 148 -8.34 16.00 6.58
C ILE A 148 -6.88 15.93 6.17
N ASP A 149 -6.01 16.61 6.92
CA ASP A 149 -4.61 16.72 6.55
C ASP A 149 -3.93 15.37 6.32
N TYR A 150 -3.04 15.34 5.34
CA TYR A 150 -2.22 14.17 5.06
C TYR A 150 -1.01 14.15 5.99
N GLU A 151 -1.10 13.36 7.05
CA GLU A 151 0.04 13.05 7.89
C GLU A 151 0.99 12.12 7.14
N ARG A 152 2.18 12.62 6.87
CA ARG A 152 3.22 11.90 6.12
C ARG A 152 4.03 11.01 7.05
N GLU A 153 4.04 9.71 6.80
CA GLU A 153 4.72 8.70 7.62
C GLU A 153 6.22 8.60 7.28
N TYR A 154 6.97 9.68 7.49
CA TYR A 154 8.40 9.74 7.15
C TYR A 154 9.22 8.62 7.78
N ASP A 155 8.97 8.32 9.06
CA ASP A 155 9.73 7.29 9.79
C ASP A 155 9.48 5.88 9.25
N ARG A 156 8.28 5.61 8.73
CA ARG A 156 7.93 4.32 8.12
C ARG A 156 8.65 4.06 6.80
N TYR A 157 8.84 5.09 6.00
CA TYR A 157 9.40 4.96 4.65
C TYR A 157 10.86 5.41 4.55
N GLY A 158 11.50 5.77 5.65
CA GLY A 158 12.91 6.16 5.66
C GLY A 158 13.16 7.61 5.28
N GLY A 159 12.30 8.52 5.74
CA GLY A 159 12.44 9.97 5.55
C GLY A 159 11.80 10.47 4.24
N PRO A 160 12.08 11.75 3.87
CA PRO A 160 11.46 12.38 2.72
C PRO A 160 11.69 11.63 1.39
N ALA A 161 12.91 11.20 1.12
CA ALA A 161 13.24 10.49 -0.12
C ALA A 161 12.53 9.13 -0.20
N GLY A 162 12.44 8.41 0.91
CA GLY A 162 11.72 7.14 0.95
C GLY A 162 10.22 7.32 0.80
N LEU A 163 9.67 8.39 1.36
CA LEU A 163 8.26 8.71 1.20
C LEU A 163 7.92 9.12 -0.25
N ASP A 164 8.79 9.87 -0.93
CA ASP A 164 8.59 10.19 -2.35
C ASP A 164 8.56 8.92 -3.22
N ILE A 165 9.42 7.94 -2.92
CA ILE A 165 9.39 6.62 -3.59
C ILE A 165 8.08 5.88 -3.26
N ALA A 166 7.65 5.90 -2.00
CA ALA A 166 6.41 5.27 -1.57
C ALA A 166 5.17 5.93 -2.21
N GLU A 167 5.09 7.26 -2.24
CA GLU A 167 4.00 8.00 -2.89
C GLU A 167 3.93 7.69 -4.39
N TRP A 168 5.09 7.56 -5.07
CA TRP A 168 5.13 7.08 -6.46
C TRP A 168 4.58 5.65 -6.59
N HIS A 169 5.00 4.72 -5.72
CA HIS A 169 4.45 3.36 -5.69
C HIS A 169 2.93 3.36 -5.41
N PHE A 170 2.47 4.25 -4.53
CA PHE A 170 1.04 4.36 -4.21
C PHE A 170 0.21 4.79 -5.42
N GLU A 171 0.71 5.69 -6.24
CA GLU A 171 0.07 6.06 -7.51
C GLU A 171 0.01 4.88 -8.47
N GLN A 172 1.15 4.19 -8.71
CA GLN A 172 1.21 3.06 -9.62
C GLN A 172 0.31 1.90 -9.18
N SER A 173 0.27 1.60 -7.88
CA SER A 173 -0.62 0.58 -7.32
C SER A 173 -2.10 1.01 -7.37
N SER A 174 -2.40 2.30 -7.24
CA SER A 174 -3.76 2.83 -7.45
C SER A 174 -4.21 2.66 -8.90
N ASP A 175 -3.37 3.00 -9.86
CA ASP A 175 -3.65 2.81 -11.30
C ASP A 175 -3.83 1.33 -11.64
N MET A 176 -2.99 0.45 -11.11
CA MET A 176 -3.12 -1.00 -11.29
C MET A 176 -4.46 -1.51 -10.76
N VAL A 177 -4.84 -1.13 -9.54
CA VAL A 177 -6.09 -1.57 -8.92
C VAL A 177 -7.30 -1.03 -9.68
N LEU A 178 -7.31 0.23 -10.12
CA LEU A 178 -8.41 0.76 -10.93
C LEU A 178 -8.58 -0.02 -12.23
N ARG A 179 -7.49 -0.35 -12.93
CA ARG A 179 -7.55 -1.20 -14.14
C ARG A 179 -8.07 -2.61 -13.84
N LEU A 180 -7.63 -3.23 -12.76
CA LEU A 180 -8.12 -4.54 -12.35
C LEU A 180 -9.62 -4.52 -12.03
N LEU A 181 -10.09 -3.47 -11.35
CA LEU A 181 -11.52 -3.27 -11.10
C LEU A 181 -12.33 -3.06 -12.38
N GLU A 182 -11.76 -2.41 -13.41
CA GLU A 182 -12.41 -2.19 -14.72
C GLU A 182 -12.46 -3.45 -15.58
N THR A 183 -11.41 -4.31 -15.51
CA THR A 183 -11.20 -5.40 -16.48
C THR A 183 -11.41 -6.79 -15.92
N THR A 184 -11.59 -6.94 -14.61
CA THR A 184 -11.61 -8.22 -13.93
C THR A 184 -12.70 -8.27 -12.85
N ASN A 185 -13.27 -9.44 -12.60
CA ASN A 185 -14.31 -9.64 -11.58
C ASN A 185 -13.73 -9.65 -10.15
N VAL A 186 -13.01 -8.61 -9.76
CA VAL A 186 -12.35 -8.49 -8.44
C VAL A 186 -13.34 -8.55 -7.26
N HIS A 187 -14.63 -8.26 -7.51
CA HIS A 187 -15.68 -8.41 -6.50
C HIS A 187 -15.93 -9.88 -6.10
N VAL A 188 -15.48 -10.85 -6.90
CA VAL A 188 -15.49 -12.26 -6.55
C VAL A 188 -14.25 -12.54 -5.69
N ARG A 189 -14.46 -12.96 -4.43
CA ARG A 189 -13.39 -13.10 -3.44
C ARG A 189 -12.23 -14.01 -3.90
N THR A 190 -12.54 -15.13 -4.55
CA THR A 190 -11.50 -16.03 -5.07
C THR A 190 -10.67 -15.41 -6.19
N VAL A 191 -11.27 -14.57 -7.05
CA VAL A 191 -10.56 -13.82 -8.08
C VAL A 191 -9.65 -12.76 -7.44
N MET A 192 -10.18 -12.03 -6.46
CA MET A 192 -9.39 -11.04 -5.70
C MET A 192 -8.18 -11.69 -5.02
N PHE A 193 -8.37 -12.85 -4.39
CA PHE A 193 -7.28 -13.60 -3.74
C PHE A 193 -6.24 -14.09 -4.75
N GLY A 194 -6.65 -14.61 -5.89
CA GLY A 194 -5.73 -15.03 -6.94
C GLY A 194 -4.91 -13.87 -7.52
N ILE A 195 -5.48 -12.67 -7.61
CA ILE A 195 -4.77 -11.46 -8.01
C ILE A 195 -3.81 -11.02 -6.91
N SER A 196 -4.28 -10.87 -5.67
CA SER A 196 -3.45 -10.49 -4.53
C SER A 196 -2.25 -11.42 -4.35
N ALA A 197 -2.46 -12.74 -4.46
CA ALA A 197 -1.41 -13.74 -4.41
C ALA A 197 -0.29 -13.46 -5.43
N GLN A 198 -0.67 -13.20 -6.68
CA GLN A 198 0.28 -12.92 -7.76
C GLN A 198 1.03 -11.59 -7.55
N LEU A 199 0.33 -10.53 -7.12
CA LEU A 199 0.94 -9.24 -6.82
C LEU A 199 1.93 -9.37 -5.66
N THR A 200 1.55 -10.09 -4.60
CA THR A 200 2.40 -10.34 -3.43
C THR A 200 3.64 -11.15 -3.79
N LEU A 201 3.48 -12.30 -4.48
CA LEU A 201 4.62 -13.14 -4.90
C LEU A 201 5.57 -12.39 -5.82
N ALA A 202 5.04 -11.65 -6.81
CA ALA A 202 5.88 -10.89 -7.72
C ALA A 202 6.71 -9.83 -6.99
N MET A 203 6.12 -9.14 -6.00
CA MET A 203 6.84 -8.17 -5.18
C MET A 203 7.88 -8.86 -4.28
N CYS A 204 7.51 -9.96 -3.60
CA CYS A 204 8.42 -10.69 -2.72
C CYS A 204 9.64 -11.22 -3.48
N PHE A 205 9.43 -11.93 -4.59
CA PHE A 205 10.54 -12.46 -5.39
C PHE A 205 11.40 -11.36 -6.03
N THR A 206 10.82 -10.23 -6.41
CA THR A 206 11.58 -9.10 -6.95
C THR A 206 12.47 -8.46 -5.88
N PHE A 207 12.01 -8.36 -4.64
CA PHE A 207 12.71 -7.69 -3.54
C PHE A 207 13.73 -8.60 -2.86
N LEU A 208 13.38 -9.86 -2.66
CA LEU A 208 14.18 -10.82 -1.88
C LEU A 208 14.97 -11.81 -2.76
N GLY A 209 14.45 -12.16 -3.94
CA GLY A 209 15.12 -12.98 -4.95
C GLY A 209 15.19 -14.48 -4.64
N ASP A 210 15.16 -14.87 -3.37
CA ASP A 210 15.35 -16.23 -2.89
C ASP A 210 14.08 -16.77 -2.20
N GLY A 211 13.74 -18.04 -2.51
CA GLY A 211 12.53 -18.68 -1.99
C GLY A 211 12.50 -18.83 -0.46
N GLU A 212 13.64 -19.13 0.16
CA GLU A 212 13.74 -19.23 1.62
C GLU A 212 13.45 -17.90 2.27
N GLN A 213 14.04 -16.81 1.77
CA GLN A 213 13.79 -15.46 2.26
C GLN A 213 12.34 -15.02 2.05
N VAL A 214 11.70 -15.44 0.94
CA VAL A 214 10.29 -15.16 0.67
C VAL A 214 9.40 -15.92 1.66
N ALA A 215 9.68 -17.20 1.93
CA ALA A 215 8.92 -17.99 2.92
C ALA A 215 9.05 -17.39 4.32
N ASP A 216 10.25 -17.01 4.74
CA ASP A 216 10.53 -16.34 6.03
C ASP A 216 9.82 -15.00 6.14
N PHE A 217 9.81 -14.22 5.06
CA PHE A 217 9.08 -12.95 5.04
C PHE A 217 7.58 -13.18 5.21
N LEU A 218 6.98 -14.10 4.46
CA LEU A 218 5.55 -14.40 4.52
C LEU A 218 5.13 -14.92 5.91
N GLU A 219 5.97 -15.75 6.54
CA GLU A 219 5.76 -16.17 7.92
C GLU A 219 5.73 -15.00 8.88
N GLY A 220 6.77 -14.16 8.87
CA GLY A 220 6.86 -12.99 9.75
C GLY A 220 5.75 -11.97 9.49
N TYR A 221 5.37 -11.77 8.23
CA TYR A 221 4.29 -10.88 7.82
C TYR A 221 2.93 -11.37 8.34
N GLY A 222 2.61 -12.65 8.11
CA GLY A 222 1.37 -13.25 8.59
C GLY A 222 1.28 -13.23 10.12
N SER A 223 2.35 -13.66 10.81
CA SER A 223 2.42 -13.68 12.28
C SER A 223 2.27 -12.28 12.90
N PHE A 224 2.85 -11.26 12.30
CA PHE A 224 2.70 -9.88 12.78
C PHE A 224 1.23 -9.43 12.77
N TRP A 225 0.52 -9.63 11.66
CA TRP A 225 -0.88 -9.25 11.54
C TRP A 225 -1.79 -10.12 12.42
N GLU A 226 -1.52 -11.42 12.50
CA GLU A 226 -2.26 -12.34 13.35
C GLU A 226 -2.17 -11.94 14.84
N MET A 227 -0.97 -11.72 15.35
CA MET A 227 -0.75 -11.33 16.75
C MET A 227 -1.33 -9.95 17.07
N SER A 228 -1.30 -9.01 16.10
CA SER A 228 -1.72 -7.63 16.34
C SER A 228 -3.23 -7.43 16.25
N TYR A 229 -3.94 -8.19 15.41
CA TYR A 229 -5.32 -7.88 15.05
C TYR A 229 -6.29 -9.06 15.17
N MET A 230 -5.82 -10.27 15.45
CA MET A 230 -6.69 -11.43 15.51
C MET A 230 -6.73 -12.03 16.93
N GLN A 231 -7.89 -12.54 17.30
CA GLN A 231 -8.00 -13.31 18.55
C GLN A 231 -7.35 -14.68 18.36
N ALA A 232 -6.82 -15.24 19.45
CA ALA A 232 -6.27 -16.58 19.45
C ALA A 232 -7.32 -17.60 19.01
N ASP A 233 -6.97 -18.45 18.05
CA ASP A 233 -7.83 -19.54 17.54
C ASP A 233 -6.92 -20.72 17.17
N GLU A 234 -6.96 -21.74 17.98
CA GLU A 234 -6.12 -22.94 17.84
C GLU A 234 -6.43 -23.74 16.55
N ASN A 235 -7.63 -23.58 15.99
CA ASN A 235 -8.06 -24.33 14.80
C ASN A 235 -7.80 -23.57 13.49
N ARG A 236 -7.32 -22.32 13.55
CA ARG A 236 -7.16 -21.47 12.37
C ARG A 236 -6.22 -22.09 11.34
N HIS A 237 -5.06 -22.52 11.77
CA HIS A 237 -4.06 -23.11 10.87
C HIS A 237 -4.52 -24.45 10.31
N ASP A 238 -5.22 -25.28 11.10
CA ASP A 238 -5.83 -26.53 10.59
C ASP A 238 -6.87 -26.26 9.49
N MET A 239 -7.63 -25.17 9.62
CA MET A 239 -8.57 -24.74 8.58
C MET A 239 -7.83 -24.27 7.32
N TYR A 240 -6.75 -23.51 7.49
CA TYR A 240 -5.93 -23.06 6.38
C TYR A 240 -5.24 -24.22 5.66
N ASP A 241 -4.77 -25.23 6.39
CA ASP A 241 -4.19 -26.45 5.82
C ASP A 241 -5.18 -27.22 4.94
N LYS A 242 -6.43 -27.35 5.38
CA LYS A 242 -7.48 -28.00 4.57
C LYS A 242 -7.72 -27.26 3.25
N VAL A 243 -7.81 -25.93 3.31
CA VAL A 243 -7.98 -25.12 2.09
C VAL A 243 -6.73 -25.19 1.21
N TYR A 244 -5.54 -25.16 1.81
CA TYR A 244 -4.30 -25.29 1.06
C TYR A 244 -4.23 -26.61 0.30
N ALA A 245 -4.63 -27.72 0.91
CA ALA A 245 -4.63 -29.05 0.27
C ALA A 245 -5.47 -29.06 -1.03
N GLU A 246 -6.57 -28.30 -1.08
CA GLU A 246 -7.40 -28.17 -2.28
C GLU A 246 -6.75 -27.30 -3.38
N LEU A 247 -5.94 -26.31 -2.98
CA LEU A 247 -5.36 -25.31 -3.88
C LEU A 247 -3.89 -25.57 -4.21
N ALA A 248 -3.22 -26.49 -3.52
CA ALA A 248 -1.78 -26.68 -3.54
C ALA A 248 -1.19 -26.78 -4.96
N GLY A 249 -1.79 -27.60 -5.83
CA GLY A 249 -1.29 -27.79 -7.19
C GLY A 249 -1.32 -26.52 -8.03
N SER A 250 -2.39 -25.73 -7.93
CA SER A 250 -2.53 -24.48 -8.69
C SER A 250 -1.65 -23.36 -8.13
N LEU A 251 -1.56 -23.27 -6.81
CA LEU A 251 -0.71 -22.27 -6.14
C LEU A 251 0.78 -22.56 -6.36
N ALA A 252 1.21 -23.82 -6.21
CA ALA A 252 2.60 -24.22 -6.47
C ALA A 252 3.00 -23.95 -7.92
N ALA A 253 2.17 -24.33 -8.90
CA ALA A 253 2.43 -24.08 -10.30
C ALA A 253 2.58 -22.58 -10.63
N ARG A 254 1.70 -21.74 -10.04
CA ARG A 254 1.75 -20.28 -10.24
C ARG A 254 2.94 -19.66 -9.52
N THR A 255 3.29 -20.16 -8.34
CA THR A 255 4.48 -19.74 -7.60
C THR A 255 5.75 -20.04 -8.39
N ALA A 256 5.87 -21.28 -8.91
CA ALA A 256 7.00 -21.71 -9.76
C ALA A 256 7.16 -20.83 -11.02
N GLU A 257 6.04 -20.52 -11.70
CA GLU A 257 6.04 -19.64 -12.88
C GLU A 257 6.59 -18.25 -12.54
N ILE A 258 6.04 -17.60 -11.49
CA ILE A 258 6.46 -16.25 -11.09
C ILE A 258 7.92 -16.28 -10.62
N ARG A 259 8.30 -17.20 -9.74
CA ARG A 259 9.65 -17.33 -9.24
C ARG A 259 10.64 -17.55 -10.38
N SER A 260 10.40 -18.53 -11.25
CA SER A 260 11.28 -18.86 -12.37
C SER A 260 11.48 -17.68 -13.32
N ALA A 261 10.41 -16.96 -13.65
CA ALA A 261 10.49 -15.78 -14.50
C ALA A 261 11.32 -14.65 -13.87
N LEU A 262 11.12 -14.38 -12.57
CA LEU A 262 11.76 -13.26 -11.89
C LEU A 262 13.21 -13.54 -11.52
N THR A 263 13.53 -14.73 -11.01
CA THR A 263 14.92 -15.12 -10.69
C THR A 263 15.82 -15.24 -11.92
N ALA A 264 15.23 -15.59 -13.05
CA ALA A 264 15.94 -15.62 -14.33
C ALA A 264 16.00 -14.25 -15.06
N GLY A 265 15.45 -13.19 -14.47
CA GLY A 265 15.36 -11.87 -15.10
C GLY A 265 14.42 -11.79 -16.31
N ARG A 266 13.50 -12.74 -16.44
CA ARG A 266 12.58 -12.91 -17.57
C ARG A 266 11.16 -12.50 -17.25
N ALA A 267 10.97 -11.37 -16.54
CA ALA A 267 9.66 -10.83 -16.21
C ALA A 267 8.73 -10.65 -17.42
N SER A 268 9.31 -10.49 -18.64
CA SER A 268 8.57 -10.41 -19.91
C SER A 268 7.83 -11.69 -20.29
N GLU A 269 8.17 -12.84 -19.69
CA GLU A 269 7.46 -14.11 -19.90
C GLU A 269 6.15 -14.17 -19.10
N LEU A 270 6.01 -13.37 -18.05
CA LEU A 270 4.74 -13.20 -17.36
C LEU A 270 3.73 -12.50 -18.26
N THR A 271 2.44 -12.77 -18.07
CA THR A 271 1.37 -12.25 -18.91
C THR A 271 0.45 -11.28 -18.14
N GLY A 272 -0.23 -10.39 -18.91
CA GLY A 272 -1.23 -9.48 -18.37
C GLY A 272 -0.70 -8.60 -17.25
N PHE A 273 -1.50 -8.42 -16.20
CA PHE A 273 -1.18 -7.56 -15.06
C PHE A 273 0.04 -8.04 -14.27
N ALA A 274 0.33 -9.34 -14.26
CA ALA A 274 1.48 -9.88 -13.52
C ALA A 274 2.81 -9.39 -14.09
N ARG A 275 2.92 -9.27 -15.43
CA ARG A 275 4.10 -8.71 -16.09
C ARG A 275 4.28 -7.23 -15.75
N GLU A 276 3.24 -6.42 -15.95
CA GLU A 276 3.28 -4.99 -15.66
C GLU A 276 3.63 -4.73 -14.19
N TRP A 277 3.09 -5.55 -13.29
CA TRP A 277 3.37 -5.45 -11.87
C TRP A 277 4.82 -5.84 -11.53
N ALA A 278 5.34 -6.91 -12.13
CA ALA A 278 6.73 -7.32 -11.95
C ALA A 278 7.72 -6.25 -12.45
N GLU A 279 7.42 -5.61 -13.58
CA GLU A 279 8.20 -4.49 -14.11
C GLU A 279 8.17 -3.31 -13.14
N HIS A 280 6.99 -2.94 -12.62
CA HIS A 280 6.84 -1.91 -11.59
C HIS A 280 7.61 -2.25 -10.30
N CYS A 281 7.53 -3.48 -9.81
CA CYS A 281 8.25 -3.92 -8.60
C CYS A 281 9.76 -3.81 -8.78
N ARG A 282 10.29 -4.11 -9.98
CA ARG A 282 11.71 -3.94 -10.29
C ARG A 282 12.11 -2.47 -10.25
N ASP A 283 11.34 -1.59 -10.89
CA ASP A 283 11.61 -0.14 -10.86
C ASP A 283 11.55 0.41 -9.44
N LEU A 284 10.60 -0.07 -8.61
CA LEU A 284 10.49 0.29 -7.20
C LEU A 284 11.72 -0.16 -6.41
N ARG A 285 12.13 -1.41 -6.57
CA ARG A 285 13.34 -1.96 -5.95
C ARG A 285 14.58 -1.16 -6.31
N ASP A 286 14.75 -0.85 -7.59
CA ASP A 286 15.93 -0.15 -8.09
C ASP A 286 15.98 1.29 -7.56
N ARG A 287 14.84 1.97 -7.41
CA ARG A 287 14.75 3.29 -6.74
C ARG A 287 15.16 3.21 -5.27
N VAL A 288 14.69 2.19 -4.54
CA VAL A 288 15.08 1.99 -3.13
C VAL A 288 16.59 1.73 -3.03
N VAL A 289 17.13 0.83 -3.86
CA VAL A 289 18.57 0.50 -3.87
C VAL A 289 19.41 1.76 -4.18
N ALA A 290 19.03 2.55 -5.17
CA ALA A 290 19.69 3.80 -5.51
C ALA A 290 19.66 4.81 -4.34
N ALA A 291 18.51 4.94 -3.66
CA ALA A 291 18.37 5.84 -2.52
C ALA A 291 19.19 5.39 -1.30
N VAL A 292 19.35 4.07 -1.07
CA VAL A 292 20.28 3.54 -0.05
C VAL A 292 21.71 3.86 -0.43
N ALA A 293 22.13 3.60 -1.67
CA ALA A 293 23.47 3.91 -2.15
C ALA A 293 23.79 5.42 -2.04
N GLY A 294 22.79 6.27 -2.28
CA GLY A 294 22.86 7.72 -2.10
C GLY A 294 22.74 8.18 -0.63
N ARG A 295 22.59 7.27 0.34
CA ARG A 295 22.40 7.57 1.77
C ARG A 295 21.21 8.51 2.04
N GLN A 296 20.17 8.42 1.22
CA GLN A 296 19.00 9.29 1.29
C GLN A 296 17.89 8.73 2.20
N LEU A 297 17.92 7.42 2.49
CA LEU A 297 16.97 6.78 3.37
C LEU A 297 17.47 6.79 4.82
N ILE A 298 16.63 7.28 5.73
CA ILE A 298 16.98 7.46 7.15
C ILE A 298 15.90 6.80 8.00
N PHE A 299 16.27 5.74 8.73
CA PHE A 299 15.37 5.03 9.64
C PHE A 299 15.74 5.30 11.11
N GLN A 300 14.75 5.13 11.98
CA GLN A 300 15.00 5.09 13.41
C GLN A 300 15.69 3.78 13.78
N VAL A 301 16.75 3.84 14.57
CA VAL A 301 17.43 2.66 15.10
C VAL A 301 16.66 2.14 16.29
N PHE A 302 16.19 0.91 16.21
CA PHE A 302 15.75 0.17 17.39
C PHE A 302 17.00 -0.51 17.99
N GLU A 303 17.51 -0.01 19.10
CA GLU A 303 18.50 -0.77 19.85
C GLU A 303 17.85 -2.05 20.37
N ASP A 304 18.45 -3.18 20.00
CA ASP A 304 18.05 -4.50 20.49
C ASP A 304 18.35 -4.55 22.00
N ARG A 305 17.35 -4.23 22.82
CA ARG A 305 17.49 -4.24 24.30
C ARG A 305 17.22 -5.64 24.83
N THR A 306 18.19 -6.55 24.66
CA THR A 306 18.25 -7.82 25.39
C THR A 306 18.74 -7.66 26.84
N ALA A 307 18.87 -6.44 27.36
CA ALA A 307 19.29 -6.16 28.75
C ALA A 307 18.29 -5.21 29.44
N GLY A 308 17.36 -5.76 30.17
CA GLY A 308 16.71 -5.32 31.44
C GLY A 308 16.54 -3.83 31.79
N GLY A 309 16.28 -2.94 30.84
CA GLY A 309 16.07 -1.52 31.13
C GLY A 309 14.71 -1.06 30.63
N GLY A 310 13.86 -0.55 31.52
CA GLY A 310 12.55 -0.01 31.21
C GLY A 310 12.58 1.02 30.05
N VAL A 311 11.56 0.97 29.21
CA VAL A 311 11.36 1.90 28.09
C VAL A 311 11.21 3.31 28.67
N GLN A 312 12.14 4.21 28.36
CA GLN A 312 11.93 5.64 28.55
C GLN A 312 11.16 6.17 27.32
N PRO A 313 9.97 6.76 27.50
CA PRO A 313 9.10 7.16 26.39
C PRO A 313 9.62 8.32 25.53
N ASP A 314 10.58 9.10 26.04
CA ASP A 314 11.00 10.38 25.47
C ASP A 314 12.48 10.45 25.04
N ALA A 315 13.19 9.32 24.93
CA ALA A 315 14.52 9.34 24.34
C ALA A 315 14.38 9.62 22.83
N GLU A 316 14.97 10.70 22.33
CA GLU A 316 15.17 10.92 20.90
C GLU A 316 15.80 9.67 20.31
N ARG A 317 15.02 8.93 19.52
CA ARG A 317 15.50 7.72 18.85
C ARG A 317 16.54 8.13 17.83
N GLU A 318 17.72 7.56 17.92
CA GLU A 318 18.79 7.85 16.96
C GLU A 318 18.32 7.48 15.55
N ARG A 319 18.51 8.40 14.61
CA ARG A 319 18.20 8.20 13.20
C ARG A 319 19.49 7.98 12.43
N ARG A 320 19.56 6.88 11.67
CA ARG A 320 20.74 6.56 10.87
C ARG A 320 20.37 6.33 9.40
N PRO A 321 21.26 6.74 8.47
CA PRO A 321 21.12 6.37 7.08
C PRO A 321 21.13 4.85 6.91
N ALA A 322 20.23 4.33 6.09
CA ALA A 322 20.25 2.94 5.67
C ALA A 322 21.59 2.64 4.96
N ALA A 323 22.22 1.54 5.34
CA ALA A 323 23.50 1.11 4.78
C ALA A 323 23.40 -0.21 4.00
N ASP A 324 22.40 -1.04 4.33
CA ASP A 324 22.16 -2.35 3.71
C ASP A 324 20.90 -2.32 2.83
N PRO A 325 21.05 -2.42 1.50
CA PRO A 325 19.90 -2.46 0.61
C PRO A 325 18.98 -3.66 0.84
N ALA A 326 19.52 -4.85 1.15
CA ALA A 326 18.72 -6.06 1.33
C ALA A 326 17.82 -5.93 2.59
N LEU A 327 18.39 -5.46 3.70
CA LEU A 327 17.63 -5.19 4.92
C LEU A 327 16.58 -4.09 4.68
N THR A 328 16.94 -3.03 3.97
CA THR A 328 16.02 -1.92 3.67
C THR A 328 14.84 -2.38 2.81
N LEU A 329 15.10 -3.19 1.78
CA LEU A 329 14.07 -3.78 0.94
C LEU A 329 13.12 -4.65 1.78
N ARG A 330 13.64 -5.48 2.69
CA ARG A 330 12.84 -6.33 3.57
C ARG A 330 11.94 -5.51 4.51
N ILE A 331 12.46 -4.41 5.07
CA ILE A 331 11.70 -3.50 5.96
C ILE A 331 10.54 -2.84 5.19
N LEU A 332 10.80 -2.31 4.00
CA LEU A 332 9.80 -1.60 3.20
C LEU A 332 8.77 -2.53 2.58
N LEU A 333 9.14 -3.79 2.29
CA LEU A 333 8.30 -4.77 1.61
C LEU A 333 6.98 -4.99 2.33
N SER A 334 6.98 -5.10 3.67
CA SER A 334 5.78 -5.28 4.48
C SER A 334 4.75 -4.16 4.23
N SER A 335 5.21 -2.91 4.27
CA SER A 335 4.33 -1.75 4.01
C SER A 335 3.84 -1.71 2.56
N TYR A 336 4.68 -2.04 1.59
CA TYR A 336 4.27 -2.02 0.18
C TYR A 336 3.27 -3.13 -0.16
N VAL A 337 3.45 -4.34 0.37
CA VAL A 337 2.49 -5.44 0.24
C VAL A 337 1.15 -5.06 0.86
N HIS A 338 1.16 -4.62 2.13
CA HIS A 338 -0.05 -4.19 2.83
C HIS A 338 -0.79 -3.09 2.08
N MET A 339 -0.09 -2.04 1.67
CA MET A 339 -0.72 -0.89 0.99
C MET A 339 -1.27 -1.26 -0.39
N THR A 340 -0.68 -2.22 -1.09
CA THR A 340 -1.23 -2.76 -2.35
C THR A 340 -2.49 -3.57 -2.10
N ASN A 341 -2.47 -4.46 -1.12
CA ASN A 341 -3.60 -5.26 -0.68
C ASN A 341 -4.78 -4.40 -0.20
N ASN A 342 -4.51 -3.38 0.60
CA ASN A 342 -5.50 -2.41 1.05
C ASN A 342 -6.26 -1.78 -0.13
N ARG A 343 -5.54 -1.31 -1.16
CA ARG A 343 -6.17 -0.74 -2.36
C ARG A 343 -7.03 -1.73 -3.11
N LEU A 344 -6.57 -2.98 -3.23
CA LEU A 344 -7.32 -4.07 -3.87
C LEU A 344 -8.58 -4.44 -3.07
N GLY A 345 -8.59 -4.22 -1.76
CA GLY A 345 -9.70 -4.53 -0.85
C GLY A 345 -9.52 -5.82 -0.08
N VAL A 346 -8.29 -6.33 -0.03
CA VAL A 346 -7.89 -7.41 0.87
C VAL A 346 -7.77 -6.82 2.27
N ASN A 347 -8.48 -7.38 3.23
CA ASN A 347 -8.42 -6.96 4.63
C ASN A 347 -7.32 -7.72 5.40
N ILE A 348 -7.03 -7.31 6.62
CA ILE A 348 -5.97 -7.90 7.44
C ILE A 348 -6.14 -9.42 7.65
N HIS A 349 -7.37 -9.90 7.91
CA HIS A 349 -7.63 -11.33 8.05
C HIS A 349 -7.34 -12.10 6.76
N ASP A 350 -7.69 -11.51 5.61
CA ASP A 350 -7.39 -12.07 4.30
C ASP A 350 -5.89 -12.05 4.02
N GLU A 351 -5.15 -11.04 4.51
CA GLU A 351 -3.69 -10.98 4.38
C GLU A 351 -2.99 -12.08 5.17
N VAL A 352 -3.43 -12.35 6.40
CA VAL A 352 -2.92 -13.48 7.21
C VAL A 352 -3.15 -14.80 6.48
N TYR A 353 -4.38 -15.02 6.02
CA TYR A 353 -4.75 -16.22 5.26
C TYR A 353 -3.91 -16.39 4.00
N LEU A 354 -3.75 -15.34 3.19
CA LEU A 354 -2.95 -15.39 1.96
C LEU A 354 -1.47 -15.60 2.27
N ALA A 355 -0.90 -14.94 3.27
CA ALA A 355 0.49 -15.12 3.67
C ALA A 355 0.77 -16.59 4.06
N TYR A 356 -0.15 -17.22 4.81
CA TYR A 356 -0.04 -18.63 5.15
C TYR A 356 -0.03 -19.55 3.92
N LEU A 357 -0.99 -19.39 3.02
CA LEU A 357 -1.08 -20.20 1.80
C LEU A 357 0.12 -20.01 0.87
N LEU A 358 0.56 -18.77 0.70
CA LEU A 358 1.68 -18.44 -0.17
C LEU A 358 3.01 -18.97 0.39
N LYS A 359 3.22 -18.88 1.71
CA LYS A 359 4.38 -19.53 2.36
C LYS A 359 4.43 -21.02 2.05
N ARG A 360 3.31 -21.73 2.22
CA ARG A 360 3.21 -23.17 1.91
C ARG A 360 3.54 -23.44 0.44
N ALA A 361 2.99 -22.64 -0.48
CA ALA A 361 3.23 -22.80 -1.90
C ALA A 361 4.71 -22.58 -2.30
N VAL A 362 5.38 -21.62 -1.66
CA VAL A 362 6.81 -21.38 -1.87
C VAL A 362 7.64 -22.55 -1.37
N LEU A 363 7.34 -23.10 -0.18
CA LEU A 363 8.04 -24.24 0.38
C LEU A 363 7.87 -25.52 -0.46
N ASP A 364 6.65 -25.79 -0.94
CA ASP A 364 6.37 -26.94 -1.80
C ASP A 364 7.06 -26.84 -3.16
N ASP A 365 7.12 -25.64 -3.75
CA ASP A 365 7.84 -25.38 -4.98
C ASP A 365 9.35 -25.62 -4.82
N MET A 366 9.96 -25.17 -3.72
CA MET A 366 11.36 -25.43 -3.40
C MET A 366 11.66 -26.93 -3.18
N ALA A 367 10.76 -27.65 -2.50
CA ALA A 367 10.91 -29.09 -2.27
C ALA A 367 10.83 -29.89 -3.58
N GLY A 368 9.97 -29.48 -4.53
CA GLY A 368 9.86 -30.06 -5.86
C GLY A 368 11.14 -29.93 -6.68
N GLU A 369 11.86 -28.80 -6.60
CA GLU A 369 13.15 -28.61 -7.25
C GLU A 369 14.26 -29.52 -6.69
N SER A 370 14.27 -29.70 -5.36
CA SER A 370 15.28 -30.55 -4.70
C SER A 370 15.13 -32.03 -5.08
N SER A 371 13.92 -32.45 -5.46
CA SER A 371 13.62 -33.84 -5.87
C SER A 371 13.93 -34.11 -7.34
N THR A 372 14.12 -33.06 -8.14
CA THR A 372 14.40 -33.18 -9.61
C THR A 372 15.86 -32.97 -9.95
N ARG A 373 16.72 -32.63 -9.00
CA ARG A 373 18.19 -32.57 -9.11
C ARG A 373 18.85 -33.85 -8.55
#